data_ca53ac51829c6aa8903d38ee0aed4bb2
#
_entry.id   ca53ac51829c6aa8903d38ee0aed4bb2
#
_cell.length_a   1.000
_cell.length_b   1.000
_cell.length_c   1.000
_cell.angle_alpha   90.00
_cell.angle_beta   90.00
_cell.angle_gamma   90.00
#
_symmetry.space_group_name_H-M   'P 1'
#
loop_
_entity.id
_entity.type
_entity.pdbx_description
1 polymer ?
#
loop_
_entity_poly.entity_id
_entity_poly.type
_entity_poly.pdbx_seq_one_letter_code
_entity_poly.pdbx_strand_id
1 'polypeptide(L)'
;SADGKKLIFQAHDGDSLCDQIYIMNIASGSAEMVSTGNGVTTCSFFQYPDDDGIIYASTHMADSDCPPKPDFSMGYIWKLYPGFDIFSASKNGNNLKRLTDAPGYDAEAVSSFDGQKIIYTSLSTGDLELWTMNPDGTGKKQLTERLGYDGGAFYNSDGSKIVWRAYYPESEKEISNYKTLLVANAIRPMALQIWTMNSDGTNKKQITDNGAANFGPFFHPNGKKIIFSSNVHDEKGRDFDLYTINVDGTGLERITYFDGFDGFPMFSKDGKYLVFASNRNQKKRGDTNIFICEWVE
;
A
#
# COMPACT_ATOMS: atom_id res chain seq x y z
N SER A 1 3.77 13.81 -4.49
CA SER A 1 5.09 14.34 -4.87
C SER A 1 5.73 15.13 -3.74
N ALA A 2 7.07 15.28 -3.76
CA ALA A 2 7.82 16.02 -2.74
C ALA A 2 7.42 17.51 -2.65
N ASP A 3 7.02 18.10 -3.79
CA ASP A 3 6.53 19.47 -3.86
C ASP A 3 5.03 19.63 -3.60
N GLY A 4 4.31 18.53 -3.37
CA GLY A 4 2.86 18.52 -3.12
C GLY A 4 1.97 18.92 -4.29
N LYS A 5 2.50 18.95 -5.55
CA LYS A 5 1.75 19.40 -6.72
C LYS A 5 1.19 18.28 -7.59
N LYS A 6 1.63 17.04 -7.37
CA LYS A 6 1.23 15.88 -8.16
C LYS A 6 0.79 14.72 -7.27
N LEU A 7 -0.11 13.91 -7.81
CA LEU A 7 -0.47 12.61 -7.26
C LEU A 7 -0.05 11.52 -8.24
N ILE A 8 0.39 10.38 -7.70
CA ILE A 8 0.58 9.14 -8.44
C ILE A 8 -0.43 8.13 -7.92
N PHE A 9 -1.14 7.46 -8.80
CA PHE A 9 -2.21 6.53 -8.42
C PHE A 9 -2.45 5.47 -9.50
N GLN A 10 -3.11 4.40 -9.12
CA GLN A 10 -3.60 3.38 -10.05
C GLN A 10 -5.06 3.64 -10.40
N ALA A 11 -5.39 3.45 -11.66
CA ALA A 11 -6.75 3.50 -12.18
C ALA A 11 -6.85 2.73 -13.50
N HIS A 12 -8.07 2.37 -13.88
CA HIS A 12 -8.35 1.91 -15.24
C HIS A 12 -9.23 2.92 -15.96
N ASP A 13 -9.02 3.07 -17.26
CA ASP A 13 -9.78 3.97 -18.12
C ASP A 13 -10.83 3.17 -18.89
N GLY A 14 -12.10 3.52 -18.69
CA GLY A 14 -13.24 3.02 -19.43
C GLY A 14 -13.32 1.49 -19.51
N ASP A 15 -13.04 0.95 -20.69
CA ASP A 15 -13.13 -0.49 -20.99
C ASP A 15 -11.83 -1.26 -20.70
N SER A 16 -10.77 -0.59 -20.23
CA SER A 16 -9.55 -1.27 -19.79
C SER A 16 -9.87 -2.23 -18.65
N LEU A 17 -9.42 -3.47 -18.77
CA LEU A 17 -9.67 -4.50 -17.76
C LEU A 17 -8.68 -4.42 -16.58
N CYS A 18 -7.55 -3.69 -16.74
CA CYS A 18 -6.46 -3.62 -15.78
C CYS A 18 -6.18 -2.19 -15.33
N ASP A 19 -5.87 -2.05 -14.06
CA ASP A 19 -5.33 -0.82 -13.52
C ASP A 19 -3.95 -0.53 -14.13
N GLN A 20 -3.74 0.75 -14.45
CA GLN A 20 -2.48 1.32 -14.88
C GLN A 20 -2.08 2.47 -13.95
N ILE A 21 -0.81 2.88 -13.99
CA ILE A 21 -0.31 3.97 -13.16
C ILE A 21 -0.42 5.29 -13.90
N TYR A 22 -0.97 6.29 -13.21
CA TYR A 22 -1.16 7.65 -13.69
C TYR A 22 -0.49 8.66 -12.76
N ILE A 23 0.02 9.74 -13.33
CA ILE A 23 0.43 10.93 -12.60
C ILE A 23 -0.53 12.07 -12.95
N MET A 24 -1.12 12.69 -11.93
CA MET A 24 -2.02 13.82 -12.06
C MET A 24 -1.38 15.09 -11.52
N ASN A 25 -1.49 16.18 -12.27
CA ASN A 25 -1.22 17.52 -11.75
C ASN A 25 -2.47 17.99 -10.97
N ILE A 26 -2.31 18.31 -9.68
CA ILE A 26 -3.43 18.66 -8.79
C ILE A 26 -4.14 19.94 -9.24
N ALA A 27 -3.38 20.95 -9.67
CA ALA A 27 -3.94 22.25 -10.04
C ALA A 27 -4.78 22.23 -11.33
N SER A 28 -4.35 21.44 -12.33
CA SER A 28 -5.07 21.33 -13.62
C SER A 28 -6.04 20.15 -13.68
N GLY A 29 -5.89 19.15 -12.79
CA GLY A 29 -6.63 17.89 -12.86
C GLY A 29 -6.22 17.00 -14.04
N SER A 30 -5.22 17.40 -14.85
CA SER A 30 -4.75 16.56 -15.96
C SER A 30 -3.96 15.37 -15.45
N ALA A 31 -4.27 14.17 -15.95
CA ALA A 31 -3.60 12.92 -15.62
C ALA A 31 -3.01 12.29 -16.88
N GLU A 32 -1.82 11.71 -16.75
CA GLU A 32 -1.10 11.00 -17.81
C GLU A 32 -0.72 9.61 -17.33
N MET A 33 -0.92 8.59 -18.17
CA MET A 33 -0.47 7.23 -17.89
C MET A 33 1.06 7.16 -18.00
N VAL A 34 1.70 6.57 -16.99
CA VAL A 34 3.16 6.44 -16.90
C VAL A 34 3.64 4.99 -16.79
N SER A 35 2.73 4.04 -16.72
CA SER A 35 3.03 2.60 -16.85
C SER A 35 2.97 2.15 -18.31
N THR A 36 3.31 0.89 -18.56
CA THR A 36 3.46 0.34 -19.91
C THR A 36 2.16 0.18 -20.70
N GLY A 37 1.01 0.20 -20.03
CA GLY A 37 -0.27 -0.15 -20.63
C GLY A 37 -0.53 -1.65 -20.74
N ASN A 38 0.45 -2.51 -20.38
CA ASN A 38 0.36 -3.96 -20.44
C ASN A 38 0.31 -4.56 -19.03
N GLY A 39 -0.36 -5.71 -18.90
CA GLY A 39 -0.54 -6.39 -17.63
C GLY A 39 -1.35 -5.54 -16.64
N VAL A 40 -1.33 -5.90 -15.37
CA VAL A 40 -1.90 -5.11 -14.29
C VAL A 40 -0.78 -4.44 -13.49
N THR A 41 -1.02 -3.21 -13.05
CA THR A 41 -0.11 -2.45 -12.20
C THR A 41 -0.74 -2.11 -10.86
N THR A 42 0.06 -1.92 -9.82
CA THR A 42 -0.41 -1.54 -8.49
C THR A 42 0.66 -0.80 -7.69
N CYS A 43 0.23 -0.15 -6.60
CA CYS A 43 1.09 0.35 -5.52
C CYS A 43 2.25 1.20 -6.01
N SER A 44 1.95 2.28 -6.69
CA SER A 44 2.94 3.23 -7.19
C SER A 44 3.36 4.26 -6.14
N PHE A 45 4.60 4.70 -6.23
CA PHE A 45 5.15 5.75 -5.37
C PHE A 45 6.18 6.60 -6.12
N PHE A 46 6.33 7.87 -5.74
CA PHE A 46 7.44 8.69 -6.25
C PHE A 46 8.76 8.27 -5.63
N GLN A 47 9.83 8.32 -6.40
CA GLN A 47 11.18 8.20 -5.86
C GLN A 47 11.65 9.55 -5.33
N TYR A 48 11.81 9.63 -4.03
CA TYR A 48 12.35 10.81 -3.36
C TYR A 48 13.88 10.89 -3.50
N PRO A 49 14.49 12.07 -3.26
CA PRO A 49 13.88 13.33 -2.83
C PRO A 49 13.34 14.22 -3.96
N ASP A 50 13.68 13.94 -5.21
CA ASP A 50 13.53 14.88 -6.33
C ASP A 50 12.29 14.59 -7.21
N ASP A 51 11.59 13.48 -6.96
CA ASP A 51 10.46 12.98 -7.76
C ASP A 51 10.78 12.80 -9.26
N ASP A 52 12.05 12.58 -9.61
CA ASP A 52 12.47 12.34 -11.00
C ASP A 52 12.16 10.93 -11.48
N GLY A 53 11.92 10.02 -10.54
CA GLY A 53 11.53 8.64 -10.77
C GLY A 53 10.25 8.26 -10.06
N ILE A 54 9.72 7.12 -10.50
CA ILE A 54 8.59 6.42 -9.92
C ILE A 54 8.95 4.95 -9.69
N ILE A 55 8.30 4.32 -8.74
CA ILE A 55 8.31 2.86 -8.54
C ILE A 55 6.88 2.35 -8.55
N TYR A 56 6.67 1.16 -9.08
CA TYR A 56 5.38 0.49 -9.08
C TYR A 56 5.55 -1.02 -9.27
N ALA A 57 4.55 -1.79 -8.89
CA ALA A 57 4.50 -3.22 -9.17
C ALA A 57 3.70 -3.49 -10.45
N SER A 58 4.12 -4.47 -11.26
CA SER A 58 3.46 -4.82 -12.51
C SER A 58 3.69 -6.28 -12.90
N THR A 59 2.69 -6.85 -13.61
CA THR A 59 2.78 -8.20 -14.20
C THR A 59 3.21 -8.19 -15.67
N HIS A 60 3.45 -7.03 -16.29
CA HIS A 60 3.63 -6.89 -17.74
C HIS A 60 4.76 -7.73 -18.35
N MET A 61 5.77 -8.10 -17.55
CA MET A 61 6.84 -8.99 -18.02
C MET A 61 6.47 -10.47 -17.93
N ALA A 62 5.53 -10.83 -17.05
CA ALA A 62 5.03 -12.20 -16.95
C ALA A 62 3.92 -12.46 -17.97
N ASP A 63 3.01 -11.49 -18.13
CA ASP A 63 1.92 -11.52 -19.11
C ASP A 63 1.51 -10.09 -19.47
N SER A 64 1.32 -9.83 -20.77
CA SER A 64 0.80 -8.55 -21.26
C SER A 64 -0.70 -8.39 -21.03
N ASP A 65 -1.42 -9.48 -20.85
CA ASP A 65 -2.86 -9.49 -20.65
C ASP A 65 -3.23 -9.24 -19.19
N CYS A 66 -4.46 -8.84 -18.96
CA CYS A 66 -5.01 -8.71 -17.63
C CYS A 66 -5.17 -10.08 -16.97
N PRO A 67 -4.68 -10.27 -15.75
CA PRO A 67 -4.92 -11.50 -15.04
C PRO A 67 -6.42 -11.68 -14.78
N PRO A 68 -6.91 -12.92 -14.65
CA PRO A 68 -8.31 -13.20 -14.38
C PRO A 68 -8.74 -12.58 -13.05
N LYS A 69 -9.99 -12.07 -13.01
CA LYS A 69 -10.56 -11.54 -11.77
C LYS A 69 -10.54 -12.60 -10.66
N PRO A 70 -10.36 -12.21 -9.39
CA PRO A 70 -10.39 -13.13 -8.27
C PRO A 70 -11.70 -13.92 -8.23
N ASP A 71 -11.60 -15.22 -7.92
CA ASP A 71 -12.77 -16.02 -7.56
C ASP A 71 -13.14 -15.75 -6.09
N PHE A 72 -14.29 -15.12 -5.87
CA PHE A 72 -14.81 -14.81 -4.55
C PHE A 72 -15.65 -15.93 -3.92
N SER A 73 -15.64 -17.17 -4.46
CA SER A 73 -16.31 -18.31 -3.85
C SER A 73 -15.81 -18.62 -2.45
N MET A 74 -14.54 -18.30 -2.15
CA MET A 74 -13.93 -18.38 -0.82
C MET A 74 -14.17 -17.15 0.06
N GLY A 75 -15.05 -16.22 -0.34
CA GLY A 75 -15.27 -14.93 0.31
C GLY A 75 -14.35 -13.84 -0.18
N TYR A 76 -14.30 -12.71 0.54
CA TYR A 76 -13.42 -11.59 0.17
C TYR A 76 -11.94 -11.93 0.42
N ILE A 77 -11.16 -11.92 -0.64
CA ILE A 77 -9.73 -12.22 -0.65
C ILE A 77 -8.96 -11.19 -1.49
N TRP A 78 -7.69 -10.96 -1.16
CA TRP A 78 -6.75 -10.29 -2.02
C TRP A 78 -5.93 -11.32 -2.78
N LYS A 79 -5.94 -11.20 -4.12
CA LYS A 79 -5.19 -12.10 -4.99
C LYS A 79 -3.75 -11.62 -5.12
N LEU A 80 -2.82 -12.56 -4.92
CA LEU A 80 -1.39 -12.36 -5.09
C LEU A 80 -1.03 -12.94 -6.46
N TYR A 81 -1.12 -12.13 -7.51
CA TYR A 81 -0.80 -12.64 -8.85
C TYR A 81 0.70 -12.95 -8.95
N PRO A 82 1.08 -14.21 -9.22
CA PRO A 82 2.47 -14.55 -9.50
C PRO A 82 2.94 -13.81 -10.74
N GLY A 83 4.10 -13.19 -10.67
CA GLY A 83 4.61 -12.36 -11.76
C GLY A 83 4.48 -10.86 -11.53
N PHE A 84 3.91 -10.43 -10.39
CA PHE A 84 4.18 -9.07 -9.92
C PHE A 84 5.64 -8.93 -9.55
N ASP A 85 6.31 -8.02 -10.24
CA ASP A 85 7.63 -7.52 -9.90
C ASP A 85 7.60 -6.01 -9.71
N ILE A 86 8.62 -5.51 -9.04
CA ILE A 86 8.80 -4.08 -8.81
C ILE A 86 9.65 -3.49 -9.93
N PHE A 87 9.19 -2.38 -10.46
CA PHE A 87 9.86 -1.62 -11.51
C PHE A 87 10.10 -0.19 -11.06
N SER A 88 11.20 0.38 -11.53
CA SER A 88 11.44 1.83 -11.49
C SER A 88 11.38 2.39 -12.90
N ALA A 89 10.93 3.63 -13.03
CA ALA A 89 10.94 4.38 -14.28
C ALA A 89 11.15 5.87 -14.00
N SER A 90 11.50 6.65 -15.02
CA SER A 90 11.41 8.10 -14.93
C SER A 90 9.95 8.53 -14.78
N LYS A 91 9.68 9.72 -14.24
CA LYS A 91 8.32 10.25 -13.99
C LYS A 91 7.41 10.34 -15.24
N ASN A 92 7.97 10.20 -16.44
CA ASN A 92 7.24 10.13 -17.71
C ASN A 92 7.12 8.70 -18.25
N GLY A 93 7.41 7.68 -17.42
CA GLY A 93 7.33 6.26 -17.79
C GLY A 93 8.51 5.70 -18.58
N ASN A 94 9.48 6.55 -18.97
CA ASN A 94 10.67 6.11 -19.70
C ASN A 94 11.72 5.47 -18.76
N ASN A 95 12.78 4.87 -19.34
CA ASN A 95 13.90 4.27 -18.62
C ASN A 95 13.45 3.18 -17.63
N LEU A 96 12.48 2.38 -18.04
CA LEU A 96 11.93 1.29 -17.23
C LEU A 96 13.02 0.29 -16.85
N LYS A 97 13.12 -0.03 -15.56
CA LYS A 97 14.05 -1.01 -15.01
C LYS A 97 13.33 -1.93 -14.04
N ARG A 98 13.50 -3.25 -14.20
CA ARG A 98 13.04 -4.25 -13.24
C ARG A 98 13.96 -4.28 -12.02
N LEU A 99 13.41 -4.19 -10.81
CA LEU A 99 14.16 -4.19 -9.55
C LEU A 99 14.09 -5.54 -8.83
N THR A 100 13.01 -6.31 -9.04
CA THR A 100 12.83 -7.65 -8.47
C THR A 100 12.54 -8.66 -9.57
N ASP A 101 12.93 -9.91 -9.35
CA ASP A 101 12.80 -11.01 -10.29
C ASP A 101 12.63 -12.38 -9.60
N ALA A 102 12.35 -12.37 -8.28
CA ALA A 102 12.09 -13.58 -7.53
C ALA A 102 10.74 -14.20 -7.95
N PRO A 103 10.62 -15.54 -7.99
CA PRO A 103 9.34 -16.17 -8.24
C PRO A 103 8.31 -15.79 -7.17
N GLY A 104 7.10 -15.47 -7.61
CA GLY A 104 5.98 -15.16 -6.71
C GLY A 104 5.50 -13.72 -6.85
N TYR A 105 5.20 -13.08 -5.73
CA TYR A 105 4.60 -11.77 -5.63
C TYR A 105 5.58 -10.79 -4.97
N ASP A 106 5.99 -9.78 -5.70
CA ASP A 106 6.74 -8.63 -5.20
C ASP A 106 5.97 -7.35 -5.50
N ALA A 107 5.49 -6.63 -4.48
CA ALA A 107 4.68 -5.43 -4.66
C ALA A 107 4.75 -4.48 -3.46
N GLU A 108 3.88 -3.46 -3.45
CA GLU A 108 3.72 -2.48 -2.36
C GLU A 108 5.02 -1.71 -2.07
N ALA A 109 5.79 -1.39 -3.11
CA ALA A 109 7.07 -0.73 -2.99
C ALA A 109 6.95 0.76 -2.68
N VAL A 110 7.69 1.23 -1.68
CA VAL A 110 7.72 2.63 -1.23
C VAL A 110 9.16 3.09 -1.03
N SER A 111 9.50 4.25 -1.58
CA SER A 111 10.79 4.91 -1.37
C SER A 111 10.86 5.59 0.01
N SER A 112 11.99 5.52 0.67
CA SER A 112 12.27 6.41 1.81
C SER A 112 12.37 7.86 1.35
N PHE A 113 12.07 8.82 2.25
CA PHE A 113 12.04 10.27 1.89
C PHE A 113 13.42 10.86 1.59
N ASP A 114 14.50 10.17 1.95
CA ASP A 114 15.87 10.49 1.57
C ASP A 114 16.33 9.79 0.27
N GLY A 115 15.46 8.93 -0.30
CA GLY A 115 15.71 8.18 -1.52
C GLY A 115 16.75 7.07 -1.41
N GLN A 116 17.20 6.72 -0.19
CA GLN A 116 18.29 5.75 -0.01
C GLN A 116 17.81 4.30 0.04
N LYS A 117 16.53 4.07 0.30
CA LYS A 117 15.94 2.73 0.44
C LYS A 117 14.57 2.65 -0.22
N ILE A 118 14.24 1.43 -0.66
CA ILE A 118 12.90 1.01 -1.05
C ILE A 118 12.48 -0.09 -0.09
N ILE A 119 11.29 0.01 0.53
CA ILE A 119 10.64 -1.08 1.26
C ILE A 119 9.55 -1.69 0.38
N TYR A 120 9.36 -2.99 0.46
CA TYR A 120 8.37 -3.72 -0.34
C TYR A 120 7.92 -5.01 0.34
N THR A 121 6.80 -5.56 -0.12
CA THR A 121 6.27 -6.87 0.29
C THR A 121 6.70 -7.92 -0.72
N SER A 122 7.23 -9.07 -0.25
CA SER A 122 7.69 -10.16 -1.10
C SER A 122 7.27 -11.53 -0.59
N LEU A 123 6.93 -12.42 -1.53
CA LEU A 123 6.64 -13.84 -1.27
C LEU A 123 7.87 -14.74 -1.50
N SER A 124 9.05 -14.18 -1.71
CA SER A 124 10.26 -14.91 -2.12
C SER A 124 10.73 -15.98 -1.11
N THR A 125 10.34 -15.88 0.16
CA THR A 125 10.64 -16.89 1.21
C THR A 125 9.51 -17.89 1.43
N GLY A 126 8.43 -17.80 0.66
CA GLY A 126 7.25 -18.65 0.80
C GLY A 126 6.20 -18.10 1.79
N ASP A 127 6.44 -16.93 2.37
CA ASP A 127 5.49 -16.15 3.17
C ASP A 127 5.57 -14.67 2.79
N LEU A 128 4.54 -13.89 3.13
CA LEU A 128 4.47 -12.47 2.80
C LEU A 128 5.22 -11.64 3.84
N GLU A 129 6.42 -11.23 3.47
CA GLU A 129 7.36 -10.54 4.35
C GLU A 129 7.75 -9.17 3.81
N LEU A 130 8.12 -8.27 4.72
CA LEU A 130 8.70 -6.99 4.35
C LEU A 130 10.19 -7.14 4.06
N TRP A 131 10.59 -6.56 2.95
CA TRP A 131 11.96 -6.47 2.49
C TRP A 131 12.37 -5.04 2.22
N THR A 132 13.65 -4.75 2.29
CA THR A 132 14.23 -3.49 1.84
C THR A 132 15.32 -3.74 0.81
N MET A 133 15.53 -2.78 -0.09
CA MET A 133 16.58 -2.78 -1.08
C MET A 133 17.10 -1.36 -1.35
N ASN A 134 18.21 -1.25 -2.03
CA ASN A 134 18.71 0.01 -2.58
C ASN A 134 17.83 0.46 -3.78
N PRO A 135 17.82 1.74 -4.16
CA PRO A 135 17.03 2.23 -5.29
C PRO A 135 17.35 1.57 -6.63
N ASP A 136 18.55 0.99 -6.77
CA ASP A 136 18.98 0.25 -7.97
C ASP A 136 18.57 -1.23 -7.96
N GLY A 137 17.86 -1.71 -6.92
CA GLY A 137 17.42 -3.11 -6.76
C GLY A 137 18.44 -4.01 -6.08
N THR A 138 19.61 -3.49 -5.71
CA THR A 138 20.66 -4.26 -4.99
C THR A 138 20.44 -4.23 -3.47
N GLY A 139 21.22 -5.03 -2.72
CA GLY A 139 21.23 -4.98 -1.26
C GLY A 139 19.91 -5.38 -0.61
N LYS A 140 19.19 -6.34 -1.22
CA LYS A 140 17.93 -6.88 -0.69
C LYS A 140 18.13 -7.48 0.70
N LYS A 141 17.30 -7.08 1.67
CA LYS A 141 17.33 -7.54 3.05
C LYS A 141 15.91 -7.75 3.57
N GLN A 142 15.64 -8.93 4.13
CA GLN A 142 14.38 -9.24 4.82
C GLN A 142 14.32 -8.52 6.18
N LEU A 143 13.16 -7.97 6.51
CA LEU A 143 12.92 -7.25 7.77
C LEU A 143 11.95 -7.99 8.71
N THR A 144 11.02 -8.78 8.17
CA THR A 144 10.06 -9.59 8.94
C THR A 144 10.22 -11.07 8.61
N GLU A 145 9.82 -11.96 9.54
CA GLU A 145 10.00 -13.42 9.40
C GLU A 145 8.94 -14.24 10.16
N ARG A 146 7.93 -13.56 10.73
CA ARG A 146 6.85 -14.24 11.48
C ARG A 146 5.79 -14.73 10.52
N LEU A 147 5.39 -16.03 10.65
CA LEU A 147 4.33 -16.60 9.84
C LEU A 147 3.09 -15.71 9.84
N GLY A 148 2.69 -15.25 8.66
CA GLY A 148 1.56 -14.37 8.48
C GLY A 148 1.75 -13.39 7.32
N TYR A 149 0.93 -12.38 7.29
CA TYR A 149 0.98 -11.34 6.27
C TYR A 149 1.61 -10.07 6.84
N ASP A 150 2.67 -9.62 6.22
CA ASP A 150 3.28 -8.32 6.42
C ASP A 150 3.25 -7.52 5.11
N GLY A 151 2.64 -6.33 5.09
CA GLY A 151 2.55 -5.56 3.85
C GLY A 151 2.14 -4.10 4.01
N GLY A 152 2.18 -3.36 2.89
CA GLY A 152 1.77 -1.97 2.81
C GLY A 152 2.54 -1.05 3.73
N ALA A 153 3.87 -1.14 3.71
CA ALA A 153 4.75 -0.43 4.61
C ALA A 153 5.14 0.96 4.09
N PHE A 154 5.29 1.91 5.02
CA PHE A 154 5.77 3.28 4.74
C PHE A 154 6.83 3.70 5.74
N TYR A 155 7.80 4.48 5.26
CA TYR A 155 8.76 5.17 6.12
C TYR A 155 8.14 6.42 6.75
N ASN A 156 8.60 6.79 7.95
CA ASN A 156 8.36 8.12 8.50
C ASN A 156 9.25 9.17 7.80
N SER A 157 9.01 10.45 8.06
CA SER A 157 9.65 11.57 7.35
C SER A 157 11.17 11.59 7.44
N ASP A 158 11.77 11.10 8.54
CA ASP A 158 13.22 11.05 8.73
C ASP A 158 13.86 9.70 8.34
N GLY A 159 13.04 8.74 7.87
CA GLY A 159 13.49 7.41 7.46
C GLY A 159 13.89 6.47 8.60
N SER A 160 13.73 6.86 9.87
CA SER A 160 14.15 6.07 11.03
C SER A 160 13.17 4.97 11.42
N LYS A 161 11.90 5.09 11.03
CA LYS A 161 10.81 4.18 11.38
C LYS A 161 10.06 3.71 10.16
N ILE A 162 9.44 2.54 10.30
CA ILE A 162 8.52 1.94 9.34
C ILE A 162 7.22 1.68 10.06
N VAL A 163 6.08 1.95 9.39
CA VAL A 163 4.74 1.52 9.77
C VAL A 163 4.23 0.58 8.70
N TRP A 164 3.51 -0.50 9.11
CA TRP A 164 2.91 -1.44 8.18
C TRP A 164 1.65 -2.08 8.77
N ARG A 165 0.92 -2.83 7.97
CA ARG A 165 -0.18 -3.68 8.41
C ARG A 165 0.25 -5.14 8.42
N ALA A 166 -0.18 -5.88 9.44
CA ALA A 166 0.14 -7.29 9.57
C ALA A 166 -1.04 -8.12 10.09
N TYR A 167 -1.05 -9.40 9.73
CA TYR A 167 -1.91 -10.43 10.32
C TYR A 167 -1.07 -11.66 10.64
N TYR A 168 -1.07 -12.08 11.89
CA TYR A 168 -0.36 -13.26 12.35
C TYR A 168 -1.35 -14.30 12.88
N PRO A 169 -1.57 -15.43 12.17
CA PRO A 169 -2.45 -16.48 12.62
C PRO A 169 -1.87 -17.17 13.85
N GLU A 170 -2.69 -17.38 14.90
CA GLU A 170 -2.23 -17.96 16.18
C GLU A 170 -2.78 -19.35 16.41
N SER A 171 -4.05 -19.62 16.08
CA SER A 171 -4.64 -20.95 16.22
C SER A 171 -4.27 -21.88 15.06
N GLU A 172 -4.26 -23.19 15.31
CA GLU A 172 -4.03 -24.21 14.26
C GLU A 172 -4.98 -24.03 13.06
N LYS A 173 -6.23 -23.66 13.33
CA LYS A 173 -7.23 -23.40 12.29
C LYS A 173 -6.88 -22.18 11.45
N GLU A 174 -6.46 -21.08 12.06
CA GLU A 174 -6.05 -19.86 11.35
C GLU A 174 -4.80 -20.11 10.52
N ILE A 175 -3.80 -20.80 11.10
CA ILE A 175 -2.56 -21.20 10.41
C ILE A 175 -2.88 -22.06 9.19
N SER A 176 -3.77 -23.06 9.34
CA SER A 176 -4.18 -23.92 8.24
C SER A 176 -4.90 -23.14 7.15
N ASN A 177 -5.83 -22.24 7.51
CA ASN A 177 -6.56 -21.39 6.58
C ASN A 177 -5.62 -20.45 5.84
N TYR A 178 -4.70 -19.79 6.54
CA TYR A 178 -3.72 -18.88 5.97
C TYR A 178 -2.85 -19.61 4.93
N LYS A 179 -2.27 -20.74 5.30
CA LYS A 179 -1.44 -21.54 4.38
C LYS A 179 -2.22 -22.05 3.16
N THR A 180 -3.49 -22.44 3.34
CA THR A 180 -4.34 -22.87 2.23
C THR A 180 -4.59 -21.73 1.24
N LEU A 181 -4.87 -20.54 1.73
CA LEU A 181 -5.04 -19.34 0.87
C LEU A 181 -3.73 -18.95 0.19
N LEU A 182 -2.60 -19.02 0.90
CA LEU A 182 -1.29 -18.68 0.37
C LEU A 182 -0.89 -19.60 -0.80
N VAL A 183 -1.14 -20.91 -0.69
CA VAL A 183 -0.96 -21.88 -1.78
C VAL A 183 -1.86 -21.53 -3.00
N ALA A 184 -3.04 -20.96 -2.77
CA ALA A 184 -3.93 -20.46 -3.82
C ALA A 184 -3.54 -19.03 -4.31
N ASN A 185 -2.39 -18.53 -3.93
CA ASN A 185 -1.93 -17.15 -4.18
C ASN A 185 -2.96 -16.10 -3.75
N ALA A 186 -3.43 -16.20 -2.53
CA ALA A 186 -4.40 -15.29 -1.96
C ALA A 186 -4.20 -15.10 -0.45
N ILE A 187 -4.68 -14.00 0.08
CA ILE A 187 -4.82 -13.75 1.52
C ILE A 187 -6.23 -13.24 1.83
N ARG A 188 -6.63 -13.36 3.10
CA ARG A 188 -7.86 -12.76 3.60
C ARG A 188 -7.51 -11.54 4.45
N PRO A 189 -7.87 -10.33 4.02
CA PRO A 189 -7.50 -9.09 4.71
C PRO A 189 -8.45 -8.81 5.89
N MET A 190 -8.49 -9.71 6.85
CA MET A 190 -9.29 -9.59 8.08
C MET A 190 -8.38 -9.50 9.28
N ALA A 191 -8.80 -8.76 10.31
CA ALA A 191 -8.06 -8.58 11.56
C ALA A 191 -6.61 -8.09 11.37
N LEU A 192 -6.36 -7.32 10.32
CA LEU A 192 -5.08 -6.68 10.09
C LEU A 192 -4.81 -5.66 11.20
N GLN A 193 -3.62 -5.69 11.76
CA GLN A 193 -3.21 -4.74 12.80
C GLN A 193 -2.07 -3.85 12.31
N ILE A 194 -2.01 -2.63 12.84
CA ILE A 194 -0.94 -1.68 12.54
C ILE A 194 0.25 -1.95 13.46
N TRP A 195 1.42 -2.01 12.86
CA TRP A 195 2.71 -2.24 13.51
C TRP A 195 3.72 -1.18 13.14
N THR A 196 4.71 -1.00 14.00
CA THR A 196 5.88 -0.14 13.74
C THR A 196 7.17 -0.85 14.08
N MET A 197 8.26 -0.47 13.41
CA MET A 197 9.62 -0.92 13.71
C MET A 197 10.64 0.18 13.39
N ASN A 198 11.88 0.00 13.81
CA ASN A 198 12.99 0.77 13.28
C ASN A 198 13.23 0.39 11.81
N SER A 199 13.81 1.31 11.03
CA SER A 199 14.09 1.05 9.60
C SER A 199 15.09 -0.09 9.35
N ASP A 200 15.85 -0.50 10.37
CA ASP A 200 16.75 -1.65 10.30
C ASP A 200 16.07 -3.01 10.59
N GLY A 201 14.74 -3.01 10.91
CA GLY A 201 13.93 -4.18 11.24
C GLY A 201 13.86 -4.50 12.74
N THR A 202 14.50 -3.72 13.61
CA THR A 202 14.47 -3.90 15.08
C THR A 202 13.28 -3.20 15.74
N ASN A 203 13.01 -3.51 17.02
CA ASN A 203 11.97 -2.88 17.83
C ASN A 203 10.55 -2.94 17.22
N LYS A 204 10.17 -4.10 16.70
CA LYS A 204 8.82 -4.35 16.20
C LYS A 204 7.80 -4.19 17.35
N LYS A 205 6.79 -3.34 17.12
CA LYS A 205 5.74 -3.05 18.09
C LYS A 205 4.37 -3.02 17.43
N GLN A 206 3.41 -3.74 17.98
CA GLN A 206 2.00 -3.63 17.63
C GLN A 206 1.42 -2.31 18.16
N ILE A 207 0.71 -1.58 17.31
CA ILE A 207 0.10 -0.29 17.62
C ILE A 207 -1.41 -0.42 17.84
N THR A 208 -2.09 -1.25 17.02
CA THR A 208 -3.52 -1.55 17.20
C THR A 208 -3.70 -2.99 17.63
N ASP A 209 -4.70 -3.24 18.48
CA ASP A 209 -5.13 -4.56 18.92
C ASP A 209 -6.65 -4.51 19.17
N ASN A 210 -7.40 -4.31 18.09
CA ASN A 210 -8.85 -4.08 18.17
C ASN A 210 -9.69 -5.10 17.39
N GLY A 211 -9.05 -6.14 16.82
CA GLY A 211 -9.72 -7.20 16.07
C GLY A 211 -10.34 -6.76 14.74
N ALA A 212 -10.25 -5.49 14.40
CA ALA A 212 -10.76 -4.92 13.16
C ALA A 212 -9.77 -5.10 12.00
N ALA A 213 -10.20 -4.81 10.78
CA ALA A 213 -9.33 -4.67 9.63
C ALA A 213 -8.79 -3.23 9.59
N ASN A 214 -7.50 -3.08 9.89
CA ASN A 214 -6.80 -1.79 9.84
C ASN A 214 -5.78 -1.83 8.70
N PHE A 215 -5.81 -0.88 7.76
CA PHE A 215 -4.90 -0.91 6.61
C PHE A 215 -4.55 0.50 6.11
N GLY A 216 -3.59 0.57 5.16
CA GLY A 216 -3.13 1.81 4.57
C GLY A 216 -2.54 2.77 5.61
N PRO A 217 -1.70 2.31 6.56
CA PRO A 217 -1.14 3.21 7.57
C PRO A 217 -0.15 4.17 6.94
N PHE A 218 -0.15 5.42 7.42
CA PHE A 218 0.81 6.43 7.01
C PHE A 218 1.20 7.31 8.21
N PHE A 219 2.47 7.65 8.34
CA PHE A 219 2.89 8.57 9.39
C PHE A 219 2.47 10.01 9.08
N HIS A 220 1.94 10.71 10.06
CA HIS A 220 1.89 12.15 9.98
C HIS A 220 3.31 12.73 9.94
N PRO A 221 3.62 13.73 9.09
CA PRO A 221 4.98 14.25 8.93
C PRO A 221 5.66 14.76 10.21
N ASN A 222 4.87 15.16 11.23
CA ASN A 222 5.42 15.53 12.54
C ASN A 222 5.94 14.33 13.38
N GLY A 223 5.75 13.09 12.90
CA GLY A 223 6.22 11.86 13.53
C GLY A 223 5.47 11.43 14.80
N LYS A 224 4.38 12.11 15.19
CA LYS A 224 3.65 11.84 16.44
C LYS A 224 2.44 10.94 16.29
N LYS A 225 1.80 10.96 15.11
CA LYS A 225 0.58 10.20 14.80
C LYS A 225 0.76 9.31 13.57
N ILE A 226 -0.05 8.27 13.51
CA ILE A 226 -0.26 7.41 12.35
C ILE A 226 -1.72 7.59 11.94
N ILE A 227 -1.99 7.81 10.65
CA ILE A 227 -3.33 7.74 10.06
C ILE A 227 -3.50 6.42 9.34
N PHE A 228 -4.68 5.84 9.36
CA PHE A 228 -4.99 4.56 8.70
C PHE A 228 -6.49 4.41 8.47
N SER A 229 -6.88 3.45 7.66
CA SER A 229 -8.28 3.06 7.45
C SER A 229 -8.66 1.94 8.40
N SER A 230 -9.85 2.01 8.98
CA SER A 230 -10.35 0.96 9.89
C SER A 230 -11.88 0.84 9.85
N ASN A 231 -12.36 -0.37 10.03
CA ASN A 231 -13.77 -0.69 10.24
C ASN A 231 -14.12 -0.96 11.70
N VAL A 232 -13.30 -0.51 12.65
CA VAL A 232 -13.45 -0.79 14.09
C VAL A 232 -14.80 -0.33 14.68
N HIS A 233 -15.46 0.64 14.05
CA HIS A 233 -16.76 1.16 14.48
C HIS A 233 -17.95 0.36 13.89
N ASP A 234 -17.74 -0.44 12.86
CA ASP A 234 -18.80 -1.18 12.17
C ASP A 234 -18.74 -2.67 12.51
N GLU A 235 -19.70 -3.14 13.29
CA GLU A 235 -19.84 -4.57 13.66
C GLU A 235 -20.00 -5.49 12.43
N LYS A 236 -20.51 -4.96 11.31
CA LYS A 236 -20.65 -5.72 10.05
C LYS A 236 -19.35 -5.76 9.23
N GLY A 237 -18.36 -4.94 9.60
CA GLY A 237 -17.05 -4.90 8.99
C GLY A 237 -17.02 -4.40 7.53
N ARG A 238 -18.00 -3.61 7.10
CA ARG A 238 -18.14 -3.15 5.71
C ARG A 238 -17.88 -1.68 5.51
N ASP A 239 -17.99 -0.92 6.57
CA ASP A 239 -17.82 0.52 6.60
C ASP A 239 -16.41 0.85 7.10
N PHE A 240 -15.66 1.61 6.31
CA PHE A 240 -14.28 1.99 6.61
C PHE A 240 -14.14 3.48 6.65
N ASP A 241 -13.62 3.96 7.77
CA ASP A 241 -13.24 5.36 7.95
C ASP A 241 -11.76 5.54 8.25
N LEU A 242 -11.31 6.78 8.15
CA LEU A 242 -9.97 7.17 8.54
C LEU A 242 -9.90 7.38 10.06
N TYR A 243 -8.84 6.88 10.64
CA TYR A 243 -8.50 7.02 12.05
C TYR A 243 -7.09 7.53 12.22
N THR A 244 -6.85 8.26 13.30
CA THR A 244 -5.49 8.55 13.77
C THR A 244 -5.24 7.87 15.11
N ILE A 245 -3.97 7.53 15.35
CA ILE A 245 -3.49 7.00 16.63
C ILE A 245 -2.09 7.56 16.90
N ASN A 246 -1.74 7.77 18.15
CA ASN A 246 -0.37 8.14 18.52
C ASN A 246 0.59 6.97 18.23
N VAL A 247 1.86 7.27 17.94
CA VAL A 247 2.88 6.24 17.67
C VAL A 247 3.16 5.31 18.87
N ASP A 248 2.68 5.68 20.05
CA ASP A 248 2.74 4.82 21.24
C ASP A 248 1.53 3.88 21.39
N GLY A 249 0.51 4.01 20.51
CA GLY A 249 -0.71 3.21 20.50
C GLY A 249 -1.87 3.81 21.32
N THR A 250 -1.70 5.02 21.84
CA THR A 250 -2.76 5.73 22.58
C THR A 250 -3.52 6.70 21.68
N GLY A 251 -4.65 7.23 22.15
CA GLY A 251 -5.37 8.32 21.49
C GLY A 251 -5.97 7.98 20.14
N LEU A 252 -6.57 6.78 20.00
CA LEU A 252 -7.33 6.41 18.82
C LEU A 252 -8.48 7.40 18.60
N GLU A 253 -8.55 8.01 17.41
CA GLU A 253 -9.53 9.03 17.06
C GLU A 253 -10.06 8.79 15.63
N ARG A 254 -11.40 8.78 15.47
CA ARG A 254 -12.07 8.67 14.17
C ARG A 254 -12.08 10.04 13.50
N ILE A 255 -11.62 10.11 12.24
CA ILE A 255 -11.45 11.35 11.47
C ILE A 255 -12.58 11.55 10.46
N THR A 256 -13.02 10.47 9.80
CA THR A 256 -14.12 10.53 8.84
C THR A 256 -15.32 9.73 9.34
N TYR A 257 -16.53 10.06 8.80
CA TYR A 257 -17.81 9.52 9.25
C TYR A 257 -18.73 9.28 8.04
N PHE A 258 -18.18 8.72 6.99
CA PHE A 258 -18.91 8.45 5.77
C PHE A 258 -19.40 7.00 5.78
N ASP A 259 -20.70 6.77 5.51
CA ASP A 259 -21.26 5.41 5.36
C ASP A 259 -20.78 4.80 4.02
N GLY A 260 -19.66 4.09 4.06
CA GLY A 260 -19.04 3.50 2.89
C GLY A 260 -17.55 3.18 3.05
N PHE A 261 -16.71 3.72 2.18
CA PHE A 261 -15.29 3.43 2.15
C PHE A 261 -14.47 4.72 2.08
N ASP A 262 -13.70 4.98 3.12
CA ASP A 262 -12.60 5.93 3.15
C ASP A 262 -11.30 5.18 3.43
N GLY A 263 -10.31 5.29 2.53
CA GLY A 263 -9.11 4.49 2.65
C GLY A 263 -7.86 5.09 2.02
N PHE A 264 -6.72 4.45 2.29
CA PHE A 264 -5.41 4.81 1.76
C PHE A 264 -5.01 6.27 1.99
N PRO A 265 -5.07 6.75 3.23
CA PRO A 265 -4.74 8.13 3.55
C PRO A 265 -3.24 8.38 3.43
N MET A 266 -2.85 9.52 2.86
CA MET A 266 -1.47 9.99 2.80
C MET A 266 -1.40 11.50 3.03
N PHE A 267 -0.43 11.95 3.81
CA PHE A 267 -0.16 13.36 3.99
C PHE A 267 0.78 13.91 2.93
N SER A 268 0.61 15.19 2.57
CA SER A 268 1.66 15.94 1.91
C SER A 268 2.90 16.02 2.81
N LYS A 269 4.09 16.19 2.21
CA LYS A 269 5.36 16.23 2.95
C LYS A 269 5.40 17.32 4.05
N ASP A 270 4.68 18.43 3.85
CA ASP A 270 4.56 19.52 4.81
C ASP A 270 3.42 19.33 5.84
N GLY A 271 2.63 18.25 5.72
CA GLY A 271 1.55 17.90 6.62
C GLY A 271 0.30 18.76 6.49
N LYS A 272 0.21 19.66 5.49
CA LYS A 272 -0.93 20.57 5.35
C LYS A 272 -2.12 19.96 4.62
N TYR A 273 -1.89 18.94 3.81
CA TYR A 273 -2.93 18.30 3.03
C TYR A 273 -2.97 16.81 3.34
N LEU A 274 -4.18 16.29 3.36
CA LEU A 274 -4.49 14.87 3.41
C LEU A 274 -5.13 14.48 2.08
N VAL A 275 -4.61 13.42 1.44
CA VAL A 275 -5.23 12.75 0.31
C VAL A 275 -5.72 11.38 0.75
N PHE A 276 -6.89 10.97 0.27
CA PHE A 276 -7.44 9.63 0.54
C PHE A 276 -8.37 9.19 -0.58
N ALA A 277 -8.60 7.89 -0.67
CA ALA A 277 -9.56 7.29 -1.58
C ALA A 277 -10.93 7.14 -0.89
N SER A 278 -12.02 7.40 -1.61
CA SER A 278 -13.37 7.26 -1.09
C SER A 278 -14.35 6.87 -2.19
N ASN A 279 -15.35 6.05 -1.84
CA ASN A 279 -16.46 5.74 -2.74
C ASN A 279 -17.63 6.72 -2.60
N ARG A 280 -17.47 7.81 -1.85
CA ARG A 280 -18.45 8.92 -1.84
C ARG A 280 -18.58 9.52 -3.23
N ASN A 281 -19.80 9.91 -3.61
CA ASN A 281 -20.10 10.45 -4.94
C ASN A 281 -19.75 9.52 -6.11
N GLN A 282 -19.69 8.20 -5.88
CA GLN A 282 -19.45 7.22 -6.93
C GLN A 282 -20.52 7.33 -8.04
N LYS A 283 -20.08 7.29 -9.31
CA LYS A 283 -21.00 7.27 -10.45
C LYS A 283 -21.50 5.87 -10.76
N LYS A 284 -20.65 4.88 -10.58
CA LYS A 284 -20.98 3.45 -10.65
C LYS A 284 -20.66 2.81 -9.31
N ARG A 285 -21.44 1.80 -8.93
CA ARG A 285 -21.17 1.03 -7.71
C ARG A 285 -19.80 0.37 -7.81
N GLY A 286 -18.95 0.65 -6.85
CA GLY A 286 -17.58 0.14 -6.78
C GLY A 286 -16.51 1.13 -7.25
N ASP A 287 -16.91 2.27 -7.83
CA ASP A 287 -15.94 3.33 -8.14
C ASP A 287 -15.39 3.93 -6.83
N THR A 288 -14.12 4.25 -6.87
CA THR A 288 -13.42 4.98 -5.80
C THR A 288 -12.76 6.21 -6.40
N ASN A 289 -12.92 7.35 -5.76
CA ASN A 289 -12.36 8.63 -6.19
C ASN A 289 -11.29 9.09 -5.21
N ILE A 290 -10.41 9.98 -5.66
CA ILE A 290 -9.38 10.60 -4.82
C ILE A 290 -9.91 11.93 -4.30
N PHE A 291 -9.79 12.14 -3.00
CA PHE A 291 -10.16 13.38 -2.31
C PHE A 291 -8.91 14.01 -1.69
N ILE A 292 -8.87 15.33 -1.70
CA ILE A 292 -7.82 16.14 -1.06
C ILE A 292 -8.52 17.13 -0.13
N CYS A 293 -8.05 17.23 1.11
CA CYS A 293 -8.50 18.23 2.06
C CYS A 293 -7.31 18.88 2.78
N GLU A 294 -7.52 20.08 3.28
CA GLU A 294 -6.59 20.69 4.22
C GLU A 294 -6.64 19.96 5.56
N TRP A 295 -5.46 19.76 6.16
CA TRP A 295 -5.34 19.19 7.49
C TRP A 295 -5.17 20.31 8.51
N VAL A 296 -6.02 20.32 9.53
CA VAL A 296 -5.98 21.26 10.65
C VAL A 296 -5.82 20.44 11.93
N GLU A 297 -4.76 20.72 12.72
CA GLU A 297 -4.50 20.08 14.02
C GLU A 297 -5.41 20.66 15.12
#